data_6389d61235063aae7143b433de71029c
#
_entry.id   6389d61235063aae7143b433de71029c
#
_cell.length_a   1.000
_cell.length_b   1.000
_cell.length_c   1.000
_cell.angle_alpha   90.00
_cell.angle_beta   90.00
_cell.angle_gamma   90.00
#
_symmetry.space_group_name_H-M   'P 1'
#
loop_
_entity.id
_entity.type
_entity.pdbx_description
1 polymer ?
#
loop_
_entity_poly.entity_id
_entity_poly.type
_entity_poly.pdbx_seq_one_letter_code
_entity_poly.pdbx_strand_id
1 'polypeptide(L)'
;MPAKLEARRGFYIFKNQTMELNRVVVTGVGAITPLGHTAAETWENMKKGVSGAGPITHFNAEKFKTQFACEVKDFDVTKYIDRKVARKMDLYEQFALIAAREAVENSGMDLETVDKNEIGVILGVGIGGINTFEMEAGNYAVHEEDGPKFNPFFIPKMIADIAAGQIAIDYGFHGPNYTTTSACASATNAIADAFNLLRLGKANAIITGGAEAGIWPAGVGGFNAMHALSTRNDDPMHASRPFSASRDGFVIGEGAACLVLETLDHALARGANIICELAGVGMSADAHHITASHPEGLGATLVMQRALKDAGMQPEEIDYINVHGTSTPVGDISEVKAIRDVFGESAYKLNISSTKSMTGHLLGAAGGVEAIAAAMAVKEDIVPPTINHEEGDNDPEIDYNLNFTFNKAQERPVRAALSNTFGFGGHNACCIMKKYVAQ
;
A
#
# COMPACT_ATOMS: atom_id res chain seq x y z
N MET A 1 -21.48 60.74 8.31
CA MET A 1 -21.82 59.75 7.29
C MET A 1 -20.87 58.60 7.40
N PRO A 2 -21.29 57.41 7.79
CA PRO A 2 -20.39 56.26 7.89
C PRO A 2 -20.24 55.59 6.52
N ALA A 3 -19.01 55.37 6.10
CA ALA A 3 -18.67 54.65 4.89
C ALA A 3 -19.09 53.19 4.98
N LYS A 4 -19.90 52.72 4.04
CA LYS A 4 -20.25 51.32 3.85
C LYS A 4 -19.00 50.52 3.49
N LEU A 5 -18.62 49.56 4.36
CA LEU A 5 -17.70 48.51 4.00
C LEU A 5 -18.43 47.57 3.02
N GLU A 6 -18.15 47.66 1.76
CA GLU A 6 -18.45 46.60 0.78
C GLU A 6 -17.47 45.47 0.99
N ALA A 7 -17.99 44.28 1.39
CA ALA A 7 -17.25 43.07 1.40
C ALA A 7 -16.86 42.69 -0.05
N ARG A 8 -15.67 43.07 -0.47
CA ARG A 8 -15.09 42.59 -1.73
C ARG A 8 -14.80 41.12 -1.56
N ARG A 9 -15.54 40.28 -2.28
CA ARG A 9 -15.12 38.88 -2.55
C ARG A 9 -13.73 38.99 -3.17
N GLY A 10 -12.73 38.47 -2.46
CA GLY A 10 -11.35 38.50 -2.93
C GLY A 10 -11.20 37.60 -4.16
N PHE A 11 -11.31 38.20 -5.35
CA PHE A 11 -10.76 37.60 -6.55
C PHE A 11 -9.23 37.75 -6.46
N TYR A 12 -8.53 36.71 -6.08
CA TYR A 12 -7.10 36.62 -6.34
C TYR A 12 -6.94 36.46 -7.86
N ILE A 13 -6.74 37.53 -8.57
CA ILE A 13 -6.29 37.51 -9.98
C ILE A 13 -4.80 37.16 -9.89
N PHE A 14 -4.46 35.86 -9.92
CA PHE A 14 -3.12 35.47 -10.28
C PHE A 14 -2.91 35.89 -11.73
N LYS A 15 -2.09 36.95 -11.97
CA LYS A 15 -1.48 37.15 -13.29
C LYS A 15 -0.94 35.79 -13.73
N ASN A 16 -1.12 35.40 -14.99
CA ASN A 16 -0.69 34.18 -15.66
C ASN A 16 0.74 33.74 -15.27
N GLN A 17 0.94 33.32 -14.04
CA GLN A 17 2.06 32.53 -13.61
C GLN A 17 1.55 31.09 -13.65
N THR A 18 1.92 30.35 -14.68
CA THR A 18 1.87 28.90 -14.65
C THR A 18 2.69 28.45 -13.44
N MET A 19 2.05 27.92 -12.44
CA MET A 19 2.74 27.34 -11.29
C MET A 19 3.45 26.09 -11.79
N GLU A 20 4.77 26.10 -11.81
CA GLU A 20 5.56 24.92 -12.12
C GLU A 20 5.51 23.98 -10.91
N LEU A 21 5.08 22.75 -11.13
CA LEU A 21 5.01 21.73 -10.10
C LEU A 21 6.35 21.01 -9.99
N ASN A 22 6.81 20.75 -8.76
CA ASN A 22 8.02 19.96 -8.55
C ASN A 22 7.85 18.54 -9.09
N ARG A 23 8.89 17.98 -9.69
CA ARG A 23 8.97 16.54 -9.94
C ARG A 23 9.27 15.82 -8.62
N VAL A 24 8.76 14.61 -8.48
CA VAL A 24 8.89 13.80 -7.26
C VAL A 24 9.55 12.48 -7.58
N VAL A 25 10.54 12.11 -6.79
CA VAL A 25 11.33 10.89 -6.97
C VAL A 25 11.32 10.02 -5.71
N VAL A 26 11.51 8.72 -5.90
CA VAL A 26 11.72 7.74 -4.84
C VAL A 26 13.21 7.57 -4.64
N THR A 27 13.70 7.81 -3.42
CA THR A 27 15.13 7.70 -3.08
C THR A 27 15.44 6.59 -2.09
N GLY A 28 14.45 6.14 -1.33
CA GLY A 28 14.60 5.04 -0.39
C GLY A 28 13.34 4.21 -0.27
N VAL A 29 13.50 2.93 0.00
CA VAL A 29 12.43 1.97 0.26
C VAL A 29 12.77 1.08 1.44
N GLY A 30 11.78 0.71 2.22
CA GLY A 30 11.92 -0.23 3.32
C GLY A 30 10.64 -1.03 3.51
N ALA A 31 10.76 -2.29 3.89
CA ALA A 31 9.60 -3.17 4.07
C ALA A 31 9.85 -4.25 5.11
N ILE A 32 8.77 -4.64 5.78
CA ILE A 32 8.69 -5.86 6.56
C ILE A 32 7.39 -6.57 6.17
N THR A 33 7.50 -7.76 5.61
CA THR A 33 6.40 -8.47 4.95
C THR A 33 6.48 -9.98 5.24
N PRO A 34 5.46 -10.76 4.86
CA PRO A 34 5.53 -12.23 4.92
C PRO A 34 6.65 -12.85 4.08
N LEU A 35 7.25 -12.09 3.17
CA LEU A 35 8.32 -12.54 2.27
C LEU A 35 9.72 -12.15 2.75
N GLY A 36 9.86 -11.28 3.76
CA GLY A 36 11.16 -10.86 4.27
C GLY A 36 11.06 -9.66 5.20
N HIS A 37 12.13 -9.44 5.95
CA HIS A 37 12.21 -8.36 6.94
C HIS A 37 12.86 -7.08 6.38
N THR A 38 13.18 -7.09 5.08
CA THR A 38 13.72 -5.94 4.34
C THR A 38 13.03 -5.83 2.98
N ALA A 39 13.08 -4.64 2.39
CA ALA A 39 12.59 -4.42 1.03
C ALA A 39 13.36 -5.28 0.00
N ALA A 40 14.66 -5.46 0.20
CA ALA A 40 15.50 -6.30 -0.67
C ALA A 40 15.10 -7.78 -0.59
N GLU A 41 14.93 -8.34 0.60
CA GLU A 41 14.46 -9.73 0.78
C GLU A 41 13.05 -9.92 0.19
N THR A 42 12.15 -8.98 0.47
CA THR A 42 10.79 -8.99 -0.06
C THR A 42 10.80 -9.04 -1.58
N TRP A 43 11.59 -8.18 -2.23
CA TRP A 43 11.68 -8.12 -3.68
C TRP A 43 12.30 -9.39 -4.28
N GLU A 44 13.39 -9.91 -3.71
CA GLU A 44 14.03 -11.14 -4.17
C GLU A 44 13.07 -12.34 -4.09
N ASN A 45 12.27 -12.44 -3.01
CA ASN A 45 11.30 -13.51 -2.86
C ASN A 45 10.07 -13.31 -3.76
N MET A 46 9.66 -12.07 -4.07
CA MET A 46 8.66 -11.79 -5.09
C MET A 46 9.11 -12.26 -6.48
N LYS A 47 10.32 -11.95 -6.89
CA LYS A 47 10.89 -12.42 -8.19
C LYS A 47 10.90 -13.95 -8.29
N LYS A 48 11.14 -14.64 -7.18
CA LYS A 48 11.16 -16.12 -7.12
C LYS A 48 9.77 -16.74 -7.05
N GLY A 49 8.71 -15.97 -6.87
CA GLY A 49 7.35 -16.50 -6.71
C GLY A 49 7.15 -17.22 -5.38
N VAL A 50 7.75 -16.75 -4.29
CA VAL A 50 7.61 -17.37 -2.96
C VAL A 50 6.26 -17.04 -2.36
N SER A 51 5.50 -18.05 -1.89
CA SER A 51 4.27 -17.84 -1.12
C SER A 51 4.59 -17.51 0.35
N GLY A 52 4.02 -16.42 0.87
CA GLY A 52 4.09 -16.05 2.28
C GLY A 52 3.07 -16.76 3.16
N ALA A 53 2.09 -17.46 2.57
CA ALA A 53 1.00 -18.09 3.30
C ALA A 53 1.44 -19.28 4.17
N GLY A 54 0.82 -19.42 5.31
CA GLY A 54 1.04 -20.53 6.24
C GLY A 54 -0.02 -20.54 7.34
N PRO A 55 -0.01 -21.55 8.23
CA PRO A 55 -0.94 -21.60 9.35
C PRO A 55 -0.83 -20.36 10.24
N ILE A 56 -1.95 -19.87 10.75
CA ILE A 56 -1.97 -18.76 11.73
C ILE A 56 -1.28 -19.22 13.02
N THR A 57 -0.32 -18.39 13.49
CA THR A 57 0.43 -18.65 14.73
C THR A 57 0.12 -17.63 15.84
N HIS A 58 -0.44 -16.48 15.53
CA HIS A 58 -0.75 -15.44 16.50
C HIS A 58 -1.84 -15.83 17.51
N PHE A 59 -2.74 -16.73 17.13
CA PHE A 59 -3.80 -17.25 17.99
C PHE A 59 -4.24 -18.66 17.56
N ASN A 60 -5.03 -19.36 18.40
CA ASN A 60 -5.60 -20.66 18.03
C ASN A 60 -6.75 -20.47 17.03
N ALA A 61 -6.48 -20.76 15.75
CA ALA A 61 -7.44 -20.60 14.66
C ALA A 61 -8.28 -21.87 14.37
N GLU A 62 -8.16 -22.95 15.14
CA GLU A 62 -8.80 -24.26 14.88
C GLU A 62 -10.32 -24.18 14.67
N LYS A 63 -10.99 -23.22 15.33
CA LYS A 63 -12.44 -23.02 15.23
C LYS A 63 -12.85 -21.98 14.17
N PHE A 64 -11.88 -21.38 13.47
CA PHE A 64 -12.16 -20.39 12.43
C PHE A 64 -12.35 -21.07 11.07
N LYS A 65 -13.14 -20.44 10.19
CA LYS A 65 -13.32 -20.93 8.81
C LYS A 65 -12.02 -20.86 8.03
N THR A 66 -11.23 -19.80 8.24
CA THR A 66 -9.89 -19.61 7.68
C THR A 66 -8.86 -19.80 8.79
N GLN A 67 -7.90 -20.71 8.61
CA GLN A 67 -6.91 -21.09 9.61
C GLN A 67 -5.48 -20.76 9.19
N PHE A 68 -5.33 -19.97 8.13
CA PHE A 68 -4.05 -19.58 7.56
C PHE A 68 -4.05 -18.09 7.19
N ALA A 69 -2.85 -17.54 7.07
CA ALA A 69 -2.60 -16.13 6.74
C ALA A 69 -1.18 -15.97 6.20
N CYS A 70 -0.86 -14.77 5.75
CA CYS A 70 0.50 -14.35 5.43
C CYS A 70 1.04 -13.51 6.59
N GLU A 71 1.56 -14.16 7.63
CA GLU A 71 2.19 -13.52 8.80
C GLU A 71 3.63 -13.11 8.49
N VAL A 72 4.14 -12.08 9.17
CA VAL A 72 5.58 -11.78 9.21
C VAL A 72 6.27 -12.84 10.05
N LYS A 73 7.06 -13.71 9.40
CA LYS A 73 7.64 -14.91 9.99
C LYS A 73 8.84 -14.58 10.88
N ASP A 74 9.04 -15.34 11.96
CA ASP A 74 10.21 -15.26 12.86
C ASP A 74 10.50 -13.84 13.38
N PHE A 75 9.43 -13.05 13.60
CA PHE A 75 9.53 -11.67 14.04
C PHE A 75 9.89 -11.57 15.51
N ASP A 76 11.05 -10.97 15.77
CA ASP A 76 11.50 -10.57 17.11
C ASP A 76 11.76 -9.07 17.11
N VAL A 77 10.83 -8.31 17.67
CA VAL A 77 10.90 -6.85 17.75
C VAL A 77 12.16 -6.34 18.45
N THR A 78 12.73 -7.14 19.37
CA THR A 78 13.92 -6.71 20.15
C THR A 78 15.18 -6.59 19.32
N LYS A 79 15.19 -7.13 18.11
CA LYS A 79 16.27 -6.96 17.13
C LYS A 79 16.26 -5.57 16.49
N TYR A 80 15.14 -4.85 16.56
CA TYR A 80 14.90 -3.60 15.83
C TYR A 80 14.58 -2.43 16.74
N ILE A 81 13.83 -2.66 17.82
CA ILE A 81 13.29 -1.64 18.71
C ILE A 81 13.58 -2.02 20.17
N ASP A 82 13.99 -1.03 20.97
CA ASP A 82 14.15 -1.24 22.43
C ASP A 82 12.87 -1.82 23.04
N ARG A 83 13.02 -2.83 23.88
CA ARG A 83 11.90 -3.56 24.49
C ARG A 83 10.91 -2.68 25.25
N LYS A 84 11.40 -1.60 25.90
CA LYS A 84 10.54 -0.68 26.66
C LYS A 84 9.73 0.22 25.72
N VAL A 85 10.29 0.57 24.56
CA VAL A 85 9.61 1.32 23.52
C VAL A 85 8.58 0.43 22.84
N ALA A 86 8.95 -0.76 22.39
CA ALA A 86 8.08 -1.70 21.71
C ALA A 86 6.81 -2.07 22.51
N ARG A 87 6.90 -2.16 23.85
CA ARG A 87 5.74 -2.43 24.72
C ARG A 87 4.65 -1.35 24.69
N LYS A 88 5.00 -0.14 24.26
CA LYS A 88 4.08 1.01 24.15
C LYS A 88 3.47 1.12 22.75
N MET A 89 3.79 0.21 21.84
CA MET A 89 3.38 0.19 20.45
C MET A 89 2.56 -1.05 20.16
N ASP A 90 1.54 -0.91 19.31
CA ASP A 90 0.88 -2.06 18.68
C ASP A 90 1.79 -2.65 17.58
N LEU A 91 1.48 -3.84 17.10
CA LEU A 91 2.30 -4.54 16.12
C LEU A 91 2.41 -3.76 14.79
N TYR A 92 1.31 -3.13 14.32
CA TYR A 92 1.34 -2.33 13.09
C TYR A 92 2.29 -1.12 13.21
N GLU A 93 2.36 -0.50 14.39
CA GLU A 93 3.30 0.61 14.64
C GLU A 93 4.77 0.13 14.62
N GLN A 94 5.02 -1.06 15.19
CA GLN A 94 6.35 -1.67 15.19
C GLN A 94 6.80 -1.94 13.75
N PHE A 95 5.93 -2.52 12.91
CA PHE A 95 6.22 -2.74 11.50
C PHE A 95 6.47 -1.43 10.76
N ALA A 96 5.63 -0.41 10.99
CA ALA A 96 5.78 0.91 10.37
C ALA A 96 7.14 1.54 10.67
N LEU A 97 7.54 1.53 11.95
CA LEU A 97 8.81 2.12 12.38
C LEU A 97 10.01 1.39 11.77
N ILE A 98 9.97 0.05 11.70
CA ILE A 98 11.03 -0.77 11.11
C ILE A 98 11.17 -0.47 9.62
N ALA A 99 10.06 -0.49 8.87
CA ALA A 99 10.06 -0.20 7.44
C ALA A 99 10.50 1.26 7.15
N ALA A 100 10.09 2.22 7.98
CA ALA A 100 10.51 3.60 7.83
C ALA A 100 12.01 3.79 8.08
N ARG A 101 12.58 3.11 9.08
CA ARG A 101 14.03 3.16 9.36
C ARG A 101 14.83 2.62 8.17
N GLU A 102 14.45 1.49 7.62
CA GLU A 102 15.10 0.95 6.42
C GLU A 102 14.97 1.91 5.23
N ALA A 103 13.79 2.50 5.00
CA ALA A 103 13.58 3.44 3.91
C ALA A 103 14.46 4.69 4.02
N VAL A 104 14.56 5.27 5.23
CA VAL A 104 15.40 6.43 5.51
C VAL A 104 16.88 6.08 5.33
N GLU A 105 17.33 4.94 5.85
CA GLU A 105 18.71 4.47 5.68
C GLU A 105 19.05 4.27 4.19
N ASN A 106 18.19 3.58 3.45
CA ASN A 106 18.37 3.32 2.02
C ASN A 106 18.32 4.58 1.16
N SER A 107 17.66 5.65 1.64
CA SER A 107 17.66 6.95 0.95
C SER A 107 19.02 7.64 0.97
N GLY A 108 19.90 7.26 1.90
CA GLY A 108 21.19 7.92 2.13
C GLY A 108 21.06 9.37 2.60
N MET A 109 19.92 9.73 3.21
CA MET A 109 19.70 11.09 3.74
C MET A 109 20.58 11.34 4.95
N ASP A 110 21.36 12.40 4.91
CA ASP A 110 22.20 12.81 6.05
C ASP A 110 21.35 13.56 7.09
N LEU A 111 20.99 12.86 8.16
CA LEU A 111 20.11 13.35 9.22
C LEU A 111 20.72 14.47 10.09
N GLU A 112 22.03 14.71 9.98
CA GLU A 112 22.71 15.79 10.71
C GLU A 112 22.63 17.12 9.95
N THR A 113 22.49 17.07 8.63
CA THR A 113 22.53 18.28 7.77
C THR A 113 21.19 18.62 7.13
N VAL A 114 20.25 17.66 7.02
CA VAL A 114 18.95 17.91 6.40
C VAL A 114 18.05 18.80 7.27
N ASP A 115 17.27 19.68 6.64
CA ASP A 115 16.26 20.46 7.37
C ASP A 115 15.06 19.60 7.76
N LYS A 116 15.05 19.16 9.02
CA LYS A 116 13.99 18.30 9.57
C LYS A 116 12.62 18.98 9.64
N ASN A 117 12.53 20.31 9.50
CA ASN A 117 11.26 21.02 9.43
C ASN A 117 10.55 20.82 8.08
N GLU A 118 11.31 20.47 7.04
CA GLU A 118 10.84 20.24 5.68
C GLU A 118 10.64 18.75 5.35
N ILE A 119 10.70 17.87 6.37
CA ILE A 119 10.47 16.42 6.21
C ILE A 119 9.19 16.02 6.90
N GLY A 120 8.24 15.44 6.13
CA GLY A 120 6.97 14.95 6.63
C GLY A 120 6.90 13.43 6.77
N VAL A 121 5.82 12.95 7.42
CA VAL A 121 5.47 11.53 7.51
C VAL A 121 3.98 11.37 7.25
N ILE A 122 3.60 10.66 6.20
CA ILE A 122 2.20 10.40 5.84
C ILE A 122 2.05 8.92 5.56
N LEU A 123 1.31 8.20 6.41
CA LEU A 123 1.12 6.75 6.27
C LEU A 123 -0.33 6.40 5.99
N GLY A 124 -0.53 5.25 5.36
CA GLY A 124 -1.82 4.60 5.23
C GLY A 124 -1.99 3.49 6.24
N VAL A 125 -3.08 3.54 7.01
CA VAL A 125 -3.44 2.48 7.98
C VAL A 125 -4.94 2.23 7.85
N GLY A 126 -5.32 0.98 7.64
CA GLY A 126 -6.72 0.62 7.39
C GLY A 126 -7.52 0.44 8.67
N ILE A 127 -7.03 -0.36 9.59
CA ILE A 127 -7.71 -0.74 10.84
C ILE A 127 -6.96 -0.19 12.06
N GLY A 128 -5.63 -0.21 12.04
CA GLY A 128 -4.80 0.18 13.18
C GLY A 128 -4.76 -0.88 14.27
N GLY A 129 -4.73 -0.47 15.55
CA GLY A 129 -4.49 -1.34 16.69
C GLY A 129 -5.66 -2.23 17.10
N ILE A 130 -6.23 -2.99 16.18
CA ILE A 130 -7.35 -3.91 16.43
C ILE A 130 -7.01 -4.96 17.49
N ASN A 131 -5.77 -5.46 17.51
CA ASN A 131 -5.26 -6.38 18.52
C ASN A 131 -5.32 -5.76 19.91
N THR A 132 -4.77 -4.57 20.06
CA THR A 132 -4.81 -3.84 21.33
C THR A 132 -6.25 -3.61 21.78
N PHE A 133 -7.15 -3.22 20.86
CA PHE A 133 -8.56 -3.04 21.18
C PHE A 133 -9.21 -4.35 21.68
N GLU A 134 -9.02 -5.43 20.93
CA GLU A 134 -9.60 -6.74 21.29
C GLU A 134 -9.12 -7.22 22.67
N MET A 135 -7.82 -7.10 22.95
CA MET A 135 -7.25 -7.51 24.23
C MET A 135 -7.77 -6.68 25.40
N GLU A 136 -7.78 -5.35 25.28
CA GLU A 136 -8.16 -4.46 26.36
C GLU A 136 -9.66 -4.51 26.62
N ALA A 137 -10.49 -4.50 25.57
CA ALA A 137 -11.94 -4.62 25.68
C ALA A 137 -12.37 -5.99 26.19
N GLY A 138 -11.73 -7.07 25.68
CA GLY A 138 -11.98 -8.42 26.15
C GLY A 138 -11.61 -8.63 27.61
N ASN A 139 -10.44 -8.11 28.03
CA ASN A 139 -10.01 -8.18 29.44
C ASN A 139 -11.01 -7.44 30.36
N TYR A 140 -11.46 -6.23 29.96
CA TYR A 140 -12.47 -5.51 30.74
C TYR A 140 -13.80 -6.28 30.84
N ALA A 141 -14.28 -6.87 29.74
CA ALA A 141 -15.54 -7.62 29.74
C ALA A 141 -15.51 -8.85 30.65
N VAL A 142 -14.35 -9.51 30.79
CA VAL A 142 -14.18 -10.66 31.68
C VAL A 142 -14.03 -10.27 33.16
N HIS A 143 -13.53 -9.05 33.45
CA HIS A 143 -13.22 -8.55 34.80
C HIS A 143 -13.99 -7.26 35.12
N GLU A 144 -15.21 -7.09 34.60
CA GLU A 144 -16.03 -5.87 34.77
C GLU A 144 -16.25 -5.51 36.25
N GLU A 145 -16.38 -6.51 37.12
CA GLU A 145 -16.56 -6.34 38.56
C GLU A 145 -15.38 -5.68 39.28
N ASP A 146 -14.18 -5.76 38.69
CA ASP A 146 -12.97 -5.12 39.22
C ASP A 146 -12.88 -3.63 38.87
N GLY A 147 -13.79 -3.12 38.05
CA GLY A 147 -13.80 -1.76 37.49
C GLY A 147 -12.80 -1.60 36.32
N PRO A 148 -12.77 -0.44 35.69
CA PRO A 148 -11.96 -0.21 34.48
C PRO A 148 -10.47 -0.15 34.81
N LYS A 149 -9.73 -1.15 34.32
CA LYS A 149 -8.27 -1.26 34.45
C LYS A 149 -7.64 -1.39 33.05
N PHE A 150 -7.64 -0.29 32.28
CA PHE A 150 -7.04 -0.24 30.94
C PHE A 150 -5.56 0.10 30.99
N ASN A 151 -4.81 -0.38 30.01
CA ASN A 151 -3.42 0.03 29.81
C ASN A 151 -3.35 1.54 29.52
N PRO A 152 -2.43 2.32 30.17
CA PRO A 152 -2.28 3.75 29.88
C PRO A 152 -1.98 4.07 28.40
N PHE A 153 -1.44 3.12 27.66
CA PHE A 153 -1.15 3.25 26.23
C PHE A 153 -2.27 2.67 25.34
N PHE A 154 -3.42 2.27 25.90
CA PHE A 154 -4.51 1.66 25.13
C PHE A 154 -4.92 2.53 23.95
N ILE A 155 -5.28 3.79 24.19
CA ILE A 155 -5.74 4.69 23.13
C ILE A 155 -4.63 4.98 22.12
N PRO A 156 -3.41 5.40 22.52
CA PRO A 156 -2.32 5.58 21.56
C PRO A 156 -2.04 4.36 20.69
N LYS A 157 -2.00 3.17 21.23
CA LYS A 157 -1.77 1.93 20.48
C LYS A 157 -2.91 1.55 19.52
N MET A 158 -4.13 2.02 19.80
CA MET A 158 -5.31 1.68 19.00
C MET A 158 -5.47 2.61 17.79
N ILE A 159 -5.22 3.91 17.93
CA ILE A 159 -5.52 4.89 16.88
C ILE A 159 -4.51 4.85 15.74
N ALA A 160 -5.02 4.89 14.51
CA ALA A 160 -4.26 4.62 13.29
C ALA A 160 -3.14 5.63 12.97
N ASP A 161 -3.20 6.85 13.50
CA ASP A 161 -2.25 7.93 13.19
C ASP A 161 -0.94 7.86 13.99
N ILE A 162 -0.90 7.08 15.05
CA ILE A 162 0.28 7.03 15.94
C ILE A 162 1.52 6.47 15.24
N ALA A 163 1.38 5.57 14.28
CA ALA A 163 2.53 5.07 13.52
C ALA A 163 3.30 6.22 12.83
N ALA A 164 2.59 7.15 12.17
CA ALA A 164 3.20 8.34 11.58
C ALA A 164 3.84 9.25 12.65
N GLY A 165 3.16 9.42 13.79
CA GLY A 165 3.68 10.17 14.95
C GLY A 165 4.95 9.56 15.53
N GLN A 166 5.01 8.23 15.69
CA GLN A 166 6.19 7.53 16.22
C GLN A 166 7.42 7.70 15.31
N ILE A 167 7.24 7.62 13.99
CA ILE A 167 8.32 7.84 13.03
C ILE A 167 8.82 9.30 13.12
N ALA A 168 7.91 10.27 13.17
CA ALA A 168 8.29 11.68 13.30
C ALA A 168 9.05 11.95 14.60
N ILE A 169 8.64 11.33 15.71
CA ILE A 169 9.34 11.44 17.01
C ILE A 169 10.74 10.80 16.94
N ASP A 170 10.87 9.62 16.32
CA ASP A 170 12.14 8.89 16.21
C ASP A 170 13.23 9.71 15.51
N TYR A 171 12.84 10.48 14.49
CA TYR A 171 13.75 11.28 13.67
C TYR A 171 13.79 12.77 13.99
N GLY A 172 12.81 13.29 14.73
CA GLY A 172 12.62 14.72 14.93
C GLY A 172 12.15 15.43 13.65
N PHE A 173 11.29 14.82 12.86
CA PHE A 173 10.71 15.42 11.66
C PHE A 173 9.49 16.27 12.00
N HIS A 174 9.43 17.50 11.50
CA HIS A 174 8.42 18.51 11.85
C HIS A 174 7.54 18.94 10.68
N GLY A 175 7.71 18.35 9.49
CA GLY A 175 6.85 18.58 8.33
C GLY A 175 5.44 18.00 8.49
N PRO A 176 4.63 17.93 7.43
CA PRO A 176 3.28 17.37 7.48
C PRO A 176 3.27 15.96 8.08
N ASN A 177 2.41 15.72 9.09
CA ASN A 177 2.34 14.43 9.78
C ASN A 177 0.90 14.03 10.03
N TYR A 178 0.44 12.98 9.35
CA TYR A 178 -0.91 12.41 9.53
C TYR A 178 -1.03 11.05 8.87
N THR A 179 -2.21 10.42 9.03
CA THR A 179 -2.52 9.12 8.44
C THR A 179 -3.76 9.20 7.58
N THR A 180 -3.74 8.53 6.43
CA THR A 180 -4.92 8.30 5.59
C THR A 180 -5.56 6.96 5.94
N THR A 181 -6.89 6.93 6.01
CA THR A 181 -7.67 5.71 6.22
C THR A 181 -8.73 5.60 5.14
N SER A 182 -8.53 4.66 4.22
CA SER A 182 -9.42 4.34 3.09
C SER A 182 -9.41 2.84 2.79
N ALA A 183 -9.50 2.04 3.86
CA ALA A 183 -9.42 0.57 3.81
C ALA A 183 -8.17 0.10 3.04
N CYS A 184 -8.34 -0.79 2.03
CA CYS A 184 -7.21 -1.34 1.27
C CYS A 184 -6.47 -0.31 0.42
N ALA A 185 -7.04 0.87 0.16
CA ALA A 185 -6.41 1.95 -0.60
C ALA A 185 -5.58 2.92 0.28
N SER A 186 -5.53 2.70 1.61
CA SER A 186 -4.92 3.65 2.56
C SER A 186 -3.48 4.03 2.19
N ALA A 187 -2.59 3.06 1.97
CA ALA A 187 -1.19 3.36 1.65
C ALA A 187 -1.02 4.09 0.31
N THR A 188 -1.79 3.73 -0.72
CA THR A 188 -1.72 4.43 -2.02
C THR A 188 -2.27 5.84 -1.92
N ASN A 189 -3.30 6.09 -1.09
CA ASN A 189 -3.76 7.44 -0.80
C ASN A 189 -2.72 8.26 -0.02
N ALA A 190 -2.01 7.64 0.94
CA ALA A 190 -0.89 8.29 1.62
C ALA A 190 0.23 8.71 0.64
N ILE A 191 0.58 7.82 -0.29
CA ILE A 191 1.54 8.10 -1.37
C ILE A 191 1.03 9.25 -2.26
N ALA A 192 -0.26 9.25 -2.63
CA ALA A 192 -0.86 10.29 -3.45
C ALA A 192 -0.87 11.66 -2.74
N ASP A 193 -1.17 11.70 -1.45
CA ASP A 193 -1.15 12.92 -0.65
C ASP A 193 0.28 13.45 -0.49
N ALA A 194 1.24 12.57 -0.18
CA ALA A 194 2.66 12.92 -0.09
C ALA A 194 3.18 13.50 -1.42
N PHE A 195 2.85 12.85 -2.53
CA PHE A 195 3.17 13.33 -3.88
C PHE A 195 2.61 14.73 -4.15
N ASN A 196 1.34 14.96 -3.84
CA ASN A 196 0.70 16.26 -4.06
C ASN A 196 1.31 17.37 -3.19
N LEU A 197 1.65 17.09 -1.94
CA LEU A 197 2.30 18.06 -1.06
C LEU A 197 3.71 18.41 -1.54
N LEU A 198 4.51 17.43 -1.98
CA LEU A 198 5.84 17.66 -2.54
C LEU A 198 5.77 18.47 -3.86
N ARG A 199 4.85 18.13 -4.76
CA ARG A 199 4.63 18.88 -6.00
C ARG A 199 4.32 20.35 -5.75
N LEU A 200 3.58 20.63 -4.68
CA LEU A 200 3.17 21.97 -4.27
C LEU A 200 4.22 22.67 -3.40
N GLY A 201 5.40 22.09 -3.18
CA GLY A 201 6.47 22.67 -2.37
C GLY A 201 6.10 22.85 -0.90
N LYS A 202 5.31 21.93 -0.31
CA LYS A 202 4.89 21.96 1.10
C LYS A 202 5.82 21.17 2.02
N ALA A 203 6.75 20.43 1.43
CA ALA A 203 7.85 19.71 2.08
C ALA A 203 8.92 19.42 1.02
N ASN A 204 10.13 19.10 1.44
CA ASN A 204 11.22 18.66 0.57
C ASN A 204 11.30 17.14 0.46
N ALA A 205 10.93 16.45 1.55
CA ALA A 205 10.84 14.99 1.58
C ALA A 205 9.66 14.55 2.45
N ILE A 206 9.09 13.39 2.12
CA ILE A 206 8.02 12.76 2.93
C ILE A 206 8.27 11.25 2.97
N ILE A 207 8.27 10.69 4.19
CA ILE A 207 8.21 9.26 4.40
C ILE A 207 6.75 8.86 4.27
N THR A 208 6.44 7.95 3.35
CA THR A 208 5.06 7.52 3.05
C THR A 208 4.99 6.03 2.77
N GLY A 209 3.78 5.48 2.72
CA GLY A 209 3.51 4.07 2.55
C GLY A 209 2.41 3.62 3.49
N GLY A 210 2.53 2.45 4.11
CA GLY A 210 1.50 2.00 5.06
C GLY A 210 1.92 0.81 5.91
N ALA A 211 1.11 0.57 6.94
CA ALA A 211 1.32 -0.52 7.90
C ALA A 211 -0.02 -1.12 8.33
N GLU A 212 -0.04 -2.43 8.55
CA GLU A 212 -1.21 -3.15 9.06
C GLU A 212 -0.83 -4.44 9.79
N ALA A 213 -1.57 -4.78 10.86
CA ALA A 213 -1.42 -6.02 11.60
C ALA A 213 -2.80 -6.57 12.01
N GLY A 214 -3.58 -6.98 10.99
CA GLY A 214 -4.98 -7.40 11.17
C GLY A 214 -5.18 -8.91 11.43
N ILE A 215 -4.13 -9.72 11.57
CA ILE A 215 -4.23 -11.18 11.76
C ILE A 215 -4.49 -11.51 13.24
N TRP A 216 -5.68 -11.16 13.69
CA TRP A 216 -6.17 -11.41 15.05
C TRP A 216 -7.59 -11.97 15.01
N PRO A 217 -8.10 -12.56 16.12
CA PRO A 217 -9.43 -13.17 16.14
C PRO A 217 -10.54 -12.25 15.61
N ALA A 218 -10.58 -10.98 16.04
CA ALA A 218 -11.57 -10.02 15.55
C ALA A 218 -11.40 -9.72 14.07
N GLY A 219 -10.16 -9.54 13.58
CA GLY A 219 -9.88 -9.29 12.17
C GLY A 219 -10.26 -10.48 11.28
N VAL A 220 -9.69 -11.65 11.55
CA VAL A 220 -9.98 -12.88 10.79
C VAL A 220 -11.45 -13.27 10.90
N GLY A 221 -12.02 -13.22 12.11
CA GLY A 221 -13.45 -13.52 12.36
C GLY A 221 -14.38 -12.56 11.61
N GLY A 222 -14.06 -11.28 11.60
CA GLY A 222 -14.83 -10.25 10.89
C GLY A 222 -14.84 -10.50 9.38
N PHE A 223 -13.69 -10.75 8.76
CA PHE A 223 -13.60 -11.07 7.33
C PHE A 223 -14.22 -12.44 7.00
N ASN A 224 -14.12 -13.43 7.88
CA ASN A 224 -14.83 -14.70 7.73
C ASN A 224 -16.36 -14.54 7.76
N ALA A 225 -16.88 -13.64 8.60
CA ALA A 225 -18.32 -13.37 8.66
C ALA A 225 -18.84 -12.74 7.35
N MET A 226 -17.98 -12.00 6.64
CA MET A 226 -18.26 -11.42 5.33
C MET A 226 -18.03 -12.38 4.15
N HIS A 227 -17.56 -13.60 4.39
CA HIS A 227 -17.15 -14.56 3.37
C HIS A 227 -16.10 -13.99 2.40
N ALA A 228 -15.20 -13.15 2.90
CA ALA A 228 -14.20 -12.46 2.08
C ALA A 228 -12.86 -13.23 2.00
N LEU A 229 -12.57 -14.08 3.01
CA LEU A 229 -11.33 -14.86 3.06
C LEU A 229 -11.48 -16.21 2.36
N SER A 230 -10.39 -16.66 1.74
CA SER A 230 -10.26 -18.04 1.29
C SER A 230 -10.36 -19.02 2.47
N THR A 231 -10.98 -20.16 2.23
CA THR A 231 -11.13 -21.24 3.21
C THR A 231 -10.36 -22.50 2.84
N ARG A 232 -9.38 -22.40 1.94
CA ARG A 232 -8.52 -23.50 1.46
C ARG A 232 -7.49 -23.92 2.52
N ASN A 233 -7.97 -24.40 3.67
CA ASN A 233 -7.12 -24.76 4.82
C ASN A 233 -6.22 -25.98 4.56
N ASP A 234 -6.57 -26.82 3.60
CA ASP A 234 -5.80 -28.00 3.16
C ASP A 234 -4.58 -27.63 2.32
N ASP A 235 -4.58 -26.44 1.69
CA ASP A 235 -3.48 -26.00 0.84
C ASP A 235 -3.28 -24.46 0.90
N PRO A 236 -2.82 -23.93 2.05
CA PRO A 236 -2.66 -22.50 2.28
C PRO A 236 -1.75 -21.81 1.27
N MET A 237 -0.67 -22.47 0.85
CA MET A 237 0.34 -21.88 -0.03
C MET A 237 -0.21 -21.57 -1.43
N HIS A 238 -1.24 -22.28 -1.87
CA HIS A 238 -1.89 -22.07 -3.17
C HIS A 238 -3.29 -21.42 -3.04
N ALA A 239 -3.64 -20.88 -1.86
CA ALA A 239 -4.95 -20.31 -1.63
C ALA A 239 -5.16 -18.96 -2.35
N SER A 240 -4.16 -18.06 -2.30
CA SER A 240 -4.21 -16.80 -3.07
C SER A 240 -3.86 -17.08 -4.53
N ARG A 241 -4.88 -17.11 -5.40
CA ARG A 241 -4.76 -17.45 -6.84
C ARG A 241 -5.53 -16.48 -7.74
N PRO A 242 -5.11 -15.20 -7.78
CA PRO A 242 -5.79 -14.20 -8.58
C PRO A 242 -5.98 -14.65 -10.03
N PHE A 243 -7.14 -14.32 -10.59
CA PHE A 243 -7.57 -14.65 -11.96
C PHE A 243 -7.85 -16.13 -12.24
N SER A 244 -7.64 -17.04 -11.32
CA SER A 244 -8.00 -18.46 -11.49
C SER A 244 -9.49 -18.69 -11.23
N ALA A 245 -10.13 -19.62 -11.97
CA ALA A 245 -11.55 -19.94 -11.80
C ALA A 245 -11.85 -20.50 -10.40
N SER A 246 -10.91 -21.24 -9.82
CA SER A 246 -11.03 -21.87 -8.49
C SER A 246 -10.71 -20.95 -7.31
N ARG A 247 -10.52 -19.63 -7.52
CA ARG A 247 -10.32 -18.65 -6.44
C ARG A 247 -11.57 -18.51 -5.56
N ASP A 248 -11.41 -18.41 -4.25
CA ASP A 248 -12.49 -18.43 -3.28
C ASP A 248 -12.45 -17.29 -2.23
N GLY A 249 -11.57 -16.31 -2.41
CA GLY A 249 -11.40 -15.18 -1.49
C GLY A 249 -9.94 -14.80 -1.32
N PHE A 250 -9.69 -13.70 -0.61
CA PHE A 250 -8.32 -13.27 -0.37
C PHE A 250 -7.67 -14.00 0.82
N VAL A 251 -6.35 -14.02 0.85
CA VAL A 251 -5.56 -14.44 2.01
C VAL A 251 -5.12 -13.17 2.75
N ILE A 252 -5.49 -13.04 4.01
CA ILE A 252 -5.08 -11.89 4.83
C ILE A 252 -3.56 -11.90 5.05
N GLY A 253 -2.93 -10.72 4.98
CA GLY A 253 -1.51 -10.52 5.29
C GLY A 253 -1.30 -9.38 6.26
N GLU A 254 -0.09 -9.27 6.79
CA GLU A 254 0.35 -8.20 7.68
C GLU A 254 1.74 -7.69 7.30
N GLY A 255 2.13 -6.52 7.81
CA GLY A 255 3.43 -5.94 7.58
C GLY A 255 3.38 -4.44 7.34
N ALA A 256 4.48 -3.89 6.82
CA ALA A 256 4.59 -2.49 6.43
C ALA A 256 5.52 -2.31 5.24
N ALA A 257 5.31 -1.23 4.53
CA ALA A 257 6.21 -0.74 3.49
C ALA A 257 6.23 0.78 3.50
N CYS A 258 7.44 1.35 3.46
CA CYS A 258 7.68 2.78 3.44
C CYS A 258 8.56 3.16 2.25
N LEU A 259 8.27 4.32 1.68
CA LEU A 259 9.07 4.97 0.64
C LEU A 259 9.50 6.34 1.15
N VAL A 260 10.69 6.77 0.81
CA VAL A 260 11.12 8.17 0.91
C VAL A 260 10.86 8.82 -0.44
N LEU A 261 9.89 9.74 -0.47
CA LEU A 261 9.62 10.60 -1.61
C LEU A 261 10.32 11.93 -1.40
N GLU A 262 10.97 12.44 -2.44
CA GLU A 262 11.63 13.75 -2.40
C GLU A 262 11.28 14.57 -3.64
N THR A 263 11.30 15.90 -3.50
CA THR A 263 11.35 16.75 -4.70
C THR A 263 12.65 16.43 -5.45
N LEU A 264 12.60 16.42 -6.78
CA LEU A 264 13.78 16.11 -7.60
C LEU A 264 14.96 17.05 -7.29
N ASP A 265 14.69 18.34 -7.11
CA ASP A 265 15.72 19.34 -6.80
C ASP A 265 16.42 19.04 -5.47
N HIS A 266 15.66 18.66 -4.43
CA HIS A 266 16.24 18.25 -3.14
C HIS A 266 17.10 17.00 -3.27
N ALA A 267 16.60 15.97 -3.98
CA ALA A 267 17.33 14.73 -4.22
C ALA A 267 18.63 14.97 -4.98
N LEU A 268 18.61 15.79 -6.04
CA LEU A 268 19.80 16.14 -6.82
C LEU A 268 20.81 16.96 -6.02
N ALA A 269 20.33 17.94 -5.22
CA ALA A 269 21.20 18.81 -4.43
C ALA A 269 22.05 18.04 -3.40
N ARG A 270 21.51 16.92 -2.87
CA ARG A 270 22.23 16.05 -1.93
C ARG A 270 22.91 14.84 -2.58
N GLY A 271 22.81 14.69 -3.92
CA GLY A 271 23.41 13.57 -4.65
C GLY A 271 22.72 12.22 -4.37
N ALA A 272 21.42 12.21 -4.14
CA ALA A 272 20.65 11.01 -3.84
C ALA A 272 20.70 9.97 -4.97
N ASN A 273 20.69 8.68 -4.60
CA ASN A 273 20.46 7.60 -5.55
C ASN A 273 18.96 7.50 -5.82
N ILE A 274 18.53 7.91 -7.01
CA ILE A 274 17.12 7.90 -7.42
C ILE A 274 16.75 6.51 -7.92
N ILE A 275 15.74 5.89 -7.30
CA ILE A 275 15.21 4.58 -7.67
C ILE A 275 14.33 4.70 -8.91
N CYS A 276 13.36 5.61 -8.87
CA CYS A 276 12.43 5.94 -9.96
C CYS A 276 11.78 7.30 -9.72
N GLU A 277 10.99 7.77 -10.68
CA GLU A 277 10.13 8.94 -10.53
C GLU A 277 8.71 8.49 -10.24
N LEU A 278 8.04 9.10 -9.27
CA LEU A 278 6.59 9.02 -9.12
C LEU A 278 5.98 10.05 -10.05
N ALA A 279 5.41 9.58 -11.16
CA ALA A 279 5.01 10.43 -12.28
C ALA A 279 3.60 10.99 -12.14
N GLY A 280 2.69 10.26 -11.52
CA GLY A 280 1.32 10.68 -11.35
C GLY A 280 0.52 9.77 -10.43
N VAL A 281 -0.60 10.29 -9.95
CA VAL A 281 -1.52 9.59 -9.05
C VAL A 281 -2.97 9.76 -9.49
N GLY A 282 -3.81 8.80 -9.16
CA GLY A 282 -5.24 8.85 -9.39
C GLY A 282 -6.04 8.48 -8.15
N MET A 283 -7.19 9.09 -7.97
CA MET A 283 -8.15 8.73 -6.94
C MET A 283 -9.55 8.76 -7.51
N SER A 284 -10.41 7.80 -7.12
CA SER A 284 -11.83 7.74 -7.52
C SER A 284 -12.67 7.05 -6.46
N ALA A 285 -13.97 6.98 -6.69
CA ALA A 285 -14.87 6.18 -5.88
C ALA A 285 -15.78 5.36 -6.80
N ASP A 286 -16.08 4.12 -6.40
CA ASP A 286 -17.07 3.28 -7.09
C ASP A 286 -18.49 3.81 -6.95
N ALA A 287 -18.80 4.41 -5.81
CA ALA A 287 -20.13 4.91 -5.44
C ALA A 287 -21.25 3.86 -5.70
N HIS A 288 -20.96 2.58 -5.43
CA HIS A 288 -21.79 1.43 -5.77
C HIS A 288 -22.23 0.62 -4.55
N HIS A 289 -21.29 0.04 -3.81
CA HIS A 289 -21.57 -0.82 -2.66
C HIS A 289 -20.46 -0.67 -1.61
N ILE A 290 -20.78 -0.99 -0.34
CA ILE A 290 -19.83 -0.78 0.76
C ILE A 290 -18.62 -1.75 0.72
N THR A 291 -18.75 -2.93 0.13
CA THR A 291 -17.70 -3.95 0.09
C THR A 291 -17.44 -4.55 -1.30
N ALA A 292 -18.40 -4.44 -2.23
CA ALA A 292 -18.25 -5.00 -3.58
C ALA A 292 -17.77 -3.92 -4.56
N SER A 293 -16.82 -4.29 -5.44
CA SER A 293 -16.41 -3.47 -6.58
C SER A 293 -17.57 -3.27 -7.57
N HIS A 294 -17.55 -2.16 -8.28
CA HIS A 294 -18.51 -1.92 -9.35
C HIS A 294 -18.35 -2.99 -10.43
N PRO A 295 -19.43 -3.74 -10.83
CA PRO A 295 -19.30 -4.92 -11.71
C PRO A 295 -18.70 -4.62 -13.09
N GLU A 296 -18.88 -3.38 -13.58
CA GLU A 296 -18.27 -2.91 -14.83
C GLU A 296 -16.94 -2.16 -14.61
N GLY A 297 -16.36 -2.20 -13.42
CA GLY A 297 -15.08 -1.59 -13.14
C GLY A 297 -15.02 -0.07 -13.25
N LEU A 298 -16.16 0.65 -13.12
CA LEU A 298 -16.22 2.10 -13.36
C LEU A 298 -15.18 2.88 -12.52
N GLY A 299 -15.10 2.64 -11.22
CA GLY A 299 -14.16 3.32 -10.35
C GLY A 299 -12.72 2.99 -10.69
N ALA A 300 -12.43 1.72 -11.02
CA ALA A 300 -11.11 1.26 -11.45
C ALA A 300 -10.69 1.90 -12.79
N THR A 301 -11.62 2.01 -13.75
CA THR A 301 -11.39 2.75 -15.02
C THR A 301 -11.05 4.21 -14.76
N LEU A 302 -11.86 4.90 -13.94
CA LEU A 302 -11.67 6.31 -13.64
C LEU A 302 -10.34 6.58 -12.92
N VAL A 303 -9.93 5.73 -12.00
CA VAL A 303 -8.69 5.95 -11.23
C VAL A 303 -7.46 5.82 -12.11
N MET A 304 -7.41 4.80 -12.99
CA MET A 304 -6.31 4.62 -13.95
C MET A 304 -6.24 5.77 -14.96
N GLN A 305 -7.39 6.20 -15.52
CA GLN A 305 -7.45 7.35 -16.43
C GLN A 305 -6.96 8.64 -15.76
N ARG A 306 -7.31 8.85 -14.48
CA ARG A 306 -6.84 10.03 -13.71
C ARG A 306 -5.35 9.98 -13.46
N ALA A 307 -4.79 8.82 -13.12
CA ALA A 307 -3.35 8.65 -12.92
C ALA A 307 -2.57 8.91 -14.22
N LEU A 308 -3.01 8.36 -15.35
CA LEU A 308 -2.42 8.63 -16.67
C LEU A 308 -2.48 10.11 -17.04
N LYS A 309 -3.64 10.75 -16.82
CA LYS A 309 -3.79 12.19 -17.06
C LYS A 309 -2.89 13.02 -16.18
N ASP A 310 -2.76 12.69 -14.90
CA ASP A 310 -1.91 13.41 -13.95
C ASP A 310 -0.43 13.26 -14.29
N ALA A 311 -0.01 12.07 -14.74
CA ALA A 311 1.32 11.80 -15.23
C ALA A 311 1.62 12.41 -16.63
N GLY A 312 0.61 12.89 -17.34
CA GLY A 312 0.74 13.31 -18.73
C GLY A 312 1.14 12.18 -19.68
N MET A 313 0.76 10.95 -19.34
CA MET A 313 1.16 9.72 -20.06
C MET A 313 -0.01 9.12 -20.85
N GLN A 314 0.36 8.42 -21.94
CA GLN A 314 -0.57 7.61 -22.73
C GLN A 314 -0.58 6.14 -22.26
N PRO A 315 -1.66 5.39 -22.47
CA PRO A 315 -1.72 3.96 -22.08
C PRO A 315 -0.55 3.10 -22.62
N GLU A 316 -0.06 3.39 -23.83
CA GLU A 316 1.03 2.67 -24.49
C GLU A 316 2.41 2.86 -23.82
N GLU A 317 2.53 3.81 -22.90
CA GLU A 317 3.76 4.06 -22.16
C GLU A 317 3.87 3.23 -20.88
N ILE A 318 2.78 2.53 -20.48
CA ILE A 318 2.77 1.62 -19.34
C ILE A 318 3.16 0.21 -19.81
N ASP A 319 4.19 -0.36 -19.18
CA ASP A 319 4.68 -1.70 -19.50
C ASP A 319 4.24 -2.75 -18.46
N TYR A 320 3.82 -2.32 -17.26
CA TYR A 320 3.43 -3.19 -16.17
C TYR A 320 2.29 -2.59 -15.35
N ILE A 321 1.32 -3.43 -14.98
CA ILE A 321 0.28 -3.10 -13.99
C ILE A 321 0.38 -4.07 -12.82
N ASN A 322 0.73 -3.56 -11.63
CA ASN A 322 0.53 -4.27 -10.37
C ASN A 322 -0.94 -4.05 -9.97
N VAL A 323 -1.72 -5.08 -10.09
CA VAL A 323 -3.17 -5.00 -9.90
C VAL A 323 -3.57 -5.13 -8.43
N HIS A 324 -4.78 -4.68 -8.14
CA HIS A 324 -5.38 -4.99 -6.84
C HIS A 324 -5.57 -6.50 -6.66
N GLY A 325 -6.12 -7.20 -7.64
CA GLY A 325 -6.08 -8.65 -7.82
C GLY A 325 -6.09 -9.47 -6.53
N THR A 326 -7.18 -9.44 -5.76
CA THR A 326 -7.25 -10.03 -4.42
C THR A 326 -7.61 -11.52 -4.40
N SER A 327 -7.74 -12.18 -5.55
CA SER A 327 -8.23 -13.55 -5.62
C SER A 327 -9.72 -13.67 -5.21
N THR A 328 -10.50 -12.62 -5.47
CA THR A 328 -11.95 -12.62 -5.25
C THR A 328 -12.68 -12.72 -6.58
N PRO A 329 -13.79 -13.50 -6.66
CA PRO A 329 -14.47 -13.75 -7.93
C PRO A 329 -14.87 -12.47 -8.68
N VAL A 330 -15.54 -11.54 -8.02
CA VAL A 330 -16.05 -10.31 -8.64
C VAL A 330 -14.96 -9.26 -8.84
N GLY A 331 -14.05 -9.10 -7.86
CA GLY A 331 -13.01 -8.06 -7.89
C GLY A 331 -12.06 -8.23 -9.07
N ASP A 332 -11.57 -9.44 -9.28
CA ASP A 332 -10.60 -9.73 -10.33
C ASP A 332 -11.20 -9.52 -11.73
N ILE A 333 -12.47 -9.95 -11.96
CA ILE A 333 -13.19 -9.74 -13.22
C ILE A 333 -13.39 -8.24 -13.50
N SER A 334 -13.84 -7.49 -12.48
CA SER A 334 -14.08 -6.06 -12.58
C SER A 334 -12.80 -5.29 -12.95
N GLU A 335 -11.67 -5.65 -12.36
CA GLU A 335 -10.39 -5.02 -12.65
C GLU A 335 -9.88 -5.33 -14.06
N VAL A 336 -10.02 -6.56 -14.53
CA VAL A 336 -9.66 -6.95 -15.92
C VAL A 336 -10.49 -6.18 -16.94
N LYS A 337 -11.80 -6.02 -16.71
CA LYS A 337 -12.66 -5.18 -17.56
C LYS A 337 -12.15 -3.75 -17.62
N ALA A 338 -11.86 -3.15 -16.46
CA ALA A 338 -11.35 -1.78 -16.38
C ALA A 338 -9.99 -1.60 -17.10
N ILE A 339 -9.07 -2.56 -16.98
CA ILE A 339 -7.80 -2.54 -17.69
C ILE A 339 -8.03 -2.55 -19.21
N ARG A 340 -8.91 -3.42 -19.71
CA ARG A 340 -9.22 -3.46 -21.13
C ARG A 340 -9.85 -2.15 -21.63
N ASP A 341 -10.73 -1.56 -20.85
CA ASP A 341 -11.39 -0.30 -21.19
C ASP A 341 -10.41 0.89 -21.26
N VAL A 342 -9.41 0.93 -20.36
CA VAL A 342 -8.43 2.01 -20.32
C VAL A 342 -7.32 1.82 -21.36
N PHE A 343 -6.82 0.59 -21.52
CA PHE A 343 -5.61 0.33 -22.31
C PHE A 343 -5.90 -0.18 -23.72
N GLY A 344 -7.16 -0.63 -24.02
CA GLY A 344 -7.53 -1.15 -25.34
C GLY A 344 -6.54 -2.19 -25.85
N GLU A 345 -6.05 -2.01 -27.08
CA GLU A 345 -5.04 -2.92 -27.68
C GLU A 345 -3.68 -2.91 -26.95
N SER A 346 -3.38 -1.88 -26.17
CA SER A 346 -2.14 -1.81 -25.37
C SER A 346 -2.18 -2.77 -24.19
N ALA A 347 -3.37 -3.18 -23.71
CA ALA A 347 -3.51 -4.16 -22.64
C ALA A 347 -2.83 -5.50 -22.97
N TYR A 348 -2.80 -5.89 -24.25
CA TYR A 348 -2.18 -7.13 -24.73
C TYR A 348 -0.64 -7.05 -24.86
N LYS A 349 -0.06 -5.87 -24.65
CA LYS A 349 1.39 -5.62 -24.80
C LYS A 349 2.10 -5.39 -23.46
N LEU A 350 1.36 -5.16 -22.39
CA LEU A 350 1.89 -4.95 -21.05
C LEU A 350 1.78 -6.23 -20.20
N ASN A 351 2.51 -6.26 -19.10
CA ASN A 351 2.39 -7.30 -18.10
C ASN A 351 1.38 -6.88 -17.02
N ILE A 352 0.63 -7.85 -16.53
CA ILE A 352 -0.27 -7.73 -15.38
C ILE A 352 0.22 -8.71 -14.34
N SER A 353 0.34 -8.32 -13.07
CA SER A 353 0.52 -9.29 -12.00
C SER A 353 -0.08 -8.84 -10.68
N SER A 354 -0.52 -9.81 -9.87
CA SER A 354 -0.91 -9.61 -8.49
C SER A 354 0.15 -10.16 -7.56
N THR A 355 0.89 -9.28 -6.89
CA THR A 355 1.83 -9.67 -5.84
C THR A 355 1.13 -10.20 -4.59
N LYS A 356 -0.18 -9.98 -4.44
CA LYS A 356 -0.99 -10.57 -3.36
C LYS A 356 -1.11 -12.09 -3.44
N SER A 357 -0.81 -12.69 -4.59
CA SER A 357 -0.65 -14.15 -4.69
C SER A 357 0.47 -14.68 -3.80
N MET A 358 1.47 -13.83 -3.49
CA MET A 358 2.66 -14.15 -2.69
C MET A 358 2.58 -13.57 -1.27
N THR A 359 2.28 -12.28 -1.15
CA THR A 359 2.26 -11.56 0.14
C THR A 359 0.97 -11.75 0.93
N GLY A 360 -0.10 -12.24 0.30
CA GLY A 360 -1.44 -12.04 0.80
C GLY A 360 -1.86 -10.57 0.68
N HIS A 361 -3.01 -10.23 1.22
CA HIS A 361 -3.56 -8.89 1.21
C HIS A 361 -3.25 -8.18 2.53
N LEU A 362 -2.30 -7.26 2.53
CA LEU A 362 -1.87 -6.51 3.72
C LEU A 362 -2.83 -5.34 4.06
N LEU A 363 -4.07 -5.37 3.61
CA LEU A 363 -5.10 -4.37 3.90
C LEU A 363 -4.59 -2.94 3.66
N GLY A 364 -4.56 -2.10 4.72
CA GLY A 364 -4.11 -0.72 4.62
C GLY A 364 -2.65 -0.55 4.19
N ALA A 365 -1.80 -1.54 4.39
CA ALA A 365 -0.40 -1.54 3.98
C ALA A 365 -0.16 -2.01 2.53
N ALA A 366 -1.15 -2.68 1.91
CA ALA A 366 -0.98 -3.35 0.62
C ALA A 366 -0.39 -2.45 -0.46
N GLY A 367 -0.95 -1.25 -0.64
CA GLY A 367 -0.50 -0.31 -1.66
C GLY A 367 0.94 0.18 -1.48
N GLY A 368 1.47 0.17 -0.26
CA GLY A 368 2.89 0.48 0.00
C GLY A 368 3.83 -0.60 -0.52
N VAL A 369 3.51 -1.86 -0.25
CA VAL A 369 4.28 -3.03 -0.75
C VAL A 369 4.23 -3.09 -2.27
N GLU A 370 3.07 -2.83 -2.85
CA GLU A 370 2.84 -2.84 -4.30
C GLU A 370 3.52 -1.67 -5.00
N ALA A 371 3.58 -0.49 -4.36
CA ALA A 371 4.34 0.65 -4.86
C ALA A 371 5.86 0.34 -4.89
N ILE A 372 6.39 -0.35 -3.87
CA ILE A 372 7.77 -0.83 -3.88
C ILE A 372 7.98 -1.84 -5.01
N ALA A 373 7.07 -2.80 -5.19
CA ALA A 373 7.16 -3.78 -6.29
C ALA A 373 7.16 -3.08 -7.67
N ALA A 374 6.30 -2.06 -7.88
CA ALA A 374 6.27 -1.27 -9.10
C ALA A 374 7.57 -0.46 -9.31
N ALA A 375 8.09 0.16 -8.25
CA ALA A 375 9.35 0.92 -8.30
C ALA A 375 10.55 0.02 -8.64
N MET A 376 10.62 -1.16 -8.03
CA MET A 376 11.69 -2.13 -8.29
C MET A 376 11.58 -2.77 -9.67
N ALA A 377 10.35 -3.03 -10.16
CA ALA A 377 10.14 -3.50 -11.53
C ALA A 377 10.66 -2.49 -12.56
N VAL A 378 10.40 -1.19 -12.35
CA VAL A 378 10.93 -0.10 -13.19
C VAL A 378 12.46 -0.01 -13.11
N LYS A 379 13.03 -0.21 -11.91
CA LYS A 379 14.49 -0.13 -11.69
C LYS A 379 15.24 -1.28 -12.34
N GLU A 380 14.72 -2.51 -12.20
CA GLU A 380 15.43 -3.74 -12.57
C GLU A 380 14.98 -4.37 -13.90
N ASP A 381 13.94 -3.81 -14.54
CA ASP A 381 13.37 -4.35 -15.77
C ASP A 381 12.86 -5.81 -15.62
N ILE A 382 12.24 -6.11 -14.45
CA ILE A 382 11.69 -7.43 -14.10
C ILE A 382 10.26 -7.25 -13.56
N VAL A 383 9.31 -8.01 -14.09
CA VAL A 383 7.93 -8.05 -13.58
C VAL A 383 7.74 -9.29 -12.70
N PRO A 384 7.35 -9.14 -11.42
CA PRO A 384 7.11 -10.28 -10.53
C PRO A 384 5.86 -11.06 -10.95
N PRO A 385 5.77 -12.37 -10.64
CA PRO A 385 4.66 -13.19 -11.10
C PRO A 385 3.37 -13.02 -10.29
N THR A 386 2.26 -13.41 -10.92
CA THR A 386 1.08 -13.95 -10.22
C THR A 386 1.29 -15.44 -10.07
N ILE A 387 1.42 -15.97 -8.85
CA ILE A 387 1.60 -17.41 -8.63
C ILE A 387 0.26 -18.14 -8.47
N ASN A 388 0.31 -19.48 -8.49
CA ASN A 388 -0.79 -20.39 -8.17
C ASN A 388 -1.86 -20.52 -9.27
N HIS A 389 -1.61 -20.05 -10.47
CA HIS A 389 -2.49 -20.35 -11.61
C HIS A 389 -2.11 -21.71 -12.22
N GLU A 390 -3.09 -22.60 -12.34
CA GLU A 390 -2.92 -23.93 -12.93
C GLU A 390 -3.44 -23.95 -14.38
N GLU A 391 -2.85 -24.78 -15.22
CA GLU A 391 -3.30 -24.95 -16.59
C GLU A 391 -4.75 -25.46 -16.61
N GLY A 392 -5.63 -24.74 -17.31
CA GLY A 392 -7.06 -25.05 -17.41
C GLY A 392 -7.94 -24.48 -16.29
N ASP A 393 -7.37 -23.85 -15.25
CA ASP A 393 -8.13 -23.14 -14.20
C ASP A 393 -8.56 -21.72 -14.65
N ASN A 394 -9.19 -21.66 -15.83
CA ASN A 394 -9.57 -20.43 -16.51
C ASN A 394 -11.01 -20.04 -16.19
N ASP A 395 -11.20 -18.81 -15.69
CA ASP A 395 -12.53 -18.20 -15.51
C ASP A 395 -13.05 -17.72 -16.87
N PRO A 396 -14.26 -18.14 -17.30
CA PRO A 396 -14.80 -17.80 -18.62
C PRO A 396 -15.05 -16.30 -18.83
N GLU A 397 -15.07 -15.48 -17.77
CA GLU A 397 -15.25 -14.03 -17.85
C GLU A 397 -13.92 -13.27 -17.98
N ILE A 398 -12.77 -13.96 -17.90
CA ILE A 398 -11.43 -13.37 -17.97
C ILE A 398 -10.77 -13.68 -19.32
N ASP A 399 -10.21 -12.67 -19.96
CA ASP A 399 -9.48 -12.79 -21.22
C ASP A 399 -8.01 -13.19 -20.99
N TYR A 400 -7.69 -14.46 -21.15
CA TYR A 400 -6.33 -15.00 -20.98
C TYR A 400 -5.38 -14.75 -22.17
N ASN A 401 -5.78 -13.96 -23.17
CA ASN A 401 -4.81 -13.38 -24.11
C ASN A 401 -4.01 -12.22 -23.49
N LEU A 402 -4.47 -11.69 -22.35
CA LEU A 402 -3.70 -10.76 -21.54
C LEU A 402 -2.53 -11.48 -20.84
N ASN A 403 -1.39 -10.77 -20.65
CA ASN A 403 -0.22 -11.35 -20.00
C ASN A 403 -0.27 -11.16 -18.48
N PHE A 404 -0.89 -12.09 -17.76
CA PHE A 404 -0.98 -12.07 -16.29
C PHE A 404 0.33 -12.44 -15.58
N THR A 405 1.42 -12.65 -16.30
CA THR A 405 2.73 -13.00 -15.75
C THR A 405 2.67 -14.23 -14.83
N PHE A 406 1.95 -15.28 -15.25
CA PHE A 406 1.69 -16.43 -14.38
C PHE A 406 2.95 -17.20 -14.00
N ASN A 407 3.05 -17.52 -12.71
CA ASN A 407 3.98 -18.45 -12.05
C ASN A 407 5.48 -18.15 -12.18
N LYS A 408 5.90 -17.30 -13.11
CA LYS A 408 7.31 -16.94 -13.30
C LYS A 408 7.47 -15.47 -13.59
N ALA A 409 8.44 -14.83 -12.94
CA ALA A 409 8.83 -13.47 -13.25
C ALA A 409 9.27 -13.35 -14.73
N GLN A 410 9.00 -12.20 -15.33
CA GLN A 410 9.35 -11.92 -16.72
C GLN A 410 10.31 -10.73 -16.79
N GLU A 411 11.47 -10.95 -17.41
CA GLU A 411 12.43 -9.90 -17.74
C GLU A 411 11.95 -9.17 -18.99
N ARG A 412 11.82 -7.86 -18.90
CA ARG A 412 11.52 -6.97 -20.03
C ARG A 412 11.81 -5.53 -19.65
N PRO A 413 12.05 -4.63 -20.61
CA PRO A 413 12.10 -3.19 -20.32
C PRO A 413 10.79 -2.70 -19.68
N VAL A 414 10.88 -2.08 -18.52
CA VAL A 414 9.75 -1.47 -17.79
C VAL A 414 10.00 0.03 -17.68
N ARG A 415 9.47 0.79 -18.62
CA ARG A 415 9.59 2.26 -18.66
C ARG A 415 8.72 2.90 -17.58
N ALA A 416 7.52 2.34 -17.38
CA ALA A 416 6.60 2.75 -16.35
C ALA A 416 5.74 1.58 -15.87
N ALA A 417 5.45 1.59 -14.56
CA ALA A 417 4.58 0.64 -13.89
C ALA A 417 3.46 1.39 -13.16
N LEU A 418 2.24 0.89 -13.28
CA LEU A 418 1.05 1.40 -12.62
C LEU A 418 0.67 0.44 -11.48
N SER A 419 0.33 0.94 -10.29
CA SER A 419 -0.13 0.15 -9.16
C SER A 419 -1.53 0.57 -8.75
N ASN A 420 -2.47 -0.39 -8.69
CA ASN A 420 -3.87 -0.20 -8.34
C ASN A 420 -4.18 -0.71 -6.94
N THR A 421 -4.97 0.04 -6.18
CA THR A 421 -5.58 -0.44 -4.94
C THR A 421 -7.04 -0.03 -4.88
N PHE A 422 -7.92 -1.00 -4.54
CA PHE A 422 -9.37 -0.80 -4.42
C PHE A 422 -9.81 -1.22 -3.03
N GLY A 423 -10.41 -0.30 -2.28
CA GLY A 423 -10.76 -0.50 -0.88
C GLY A 423 -12.27 -0.60 -0.65
N PHE A 424 -12.67 -1.29 0.41
CA PHE A 424 -14.03 -1.24 0.92
C PHE A 424 -14.46 0.22 1.14
N GLY A 425 -15.74 0.52 0.89
CA GLY A 425 -16.24 1.89 0.76
C GLY A 425 -16.18 2.40 -0.68
N GLY A 426 -15.63 1.59 -1.63
CA GLY A 426 -15.45 1.96 -3.03
C GLY A 426 -14.28 2.94 -3.23
N HIS A 427 -13.30 2.96 -2.33
CA HIS A 427 -12.12 3.80 -2.43
C HIS A 427 -11.12 3.22 -3.43
N ASN A 428 -10.80 3.97 -4.47
CA ASN A 428 -9.83 3.57 -5.48
C ASN A 428 -8.66 4.55 -5.52
N ALA A 429 -7.46 4.03 -5.48
CA ALA A 429 -6.23 4.81 -5.62
C ALA A 429 -5.25 4.11 -6.57
N CYS A 430 -4.49 4.90 -7.30
CA CYS A 430 -3.51 4.42 -8.28
C CYS A 430 -2.29 5.34 -8.28
N CYS A 431 -1.09 4.77 -8.45
CA CYS A 431 0.14 5.52 -8.65
C CYS A 431 0.93 4.96 -9.85
N ILE A 432 1.70 5.82 -10.51
CA ILE A 432 2.54 5.48 -11.66
C ILE A 432 4.00 5.76 -11.32
N MET A 433 4.79 4.69 -11.24
CA MET A 433 6.24 4.73 -11.12
C MET A 433 6.86 4.73 -12.53
N LYS A 434 7.77 5.65 -12.80
CA LYS A 434 8.41 5.82 -14.10
C LYS A 434 9.93 5.76 -13.97
N LYS A 435 10.61 5.18 -14.96
CA LYS A 435 12.07 5.14 -15.00
C LYS A 435 12.63 6.56 -14.97
N TYR A 436 13.47 6.85 -13.99
CA TYR A 436 14.15 8.13 -13.93
C TYR A 436 15.22 8.21 -15.01
N VAL A 437 15.19 9.26 -15.77
CA VAL A 437 16.23 9.61 -16.78
C VAL A 437 16.82 10.95 -16.39
N ALA A 438 18.12 10.97 -16.09
CA ALA A 438 18.86 12.21 -15.85
C ALA A 438 18.81 13.09 -17.12
N GLN A 439 18.46 14.35 -16.96
CA GLN A 439 18.46 15.33 -18.04
C GLN A 439 19.81 15.95 -18.21
#